data_14f2b7a858c57764f0696cb1e7fecb30
#
_entry.id   14f2b7a858c57764f0696cb1e7fecb30
#
_cell.length_a   1.000
_cell.length_b   1.000
_cell.length_c   1.000
_cell.angle_alpha   90.00
_cell.angle_beta   90.00
_cell.angle_gamma   90.00
#
_symmetry.space_group_name_H-M   'P 1'
#
loop_
_entity.id
_entity.type
_entity.pdbx_description
1 polymer ?
#
loop_
_entity_poly.entity_id
_entity_poly.type
_entity_poly.pdbx_seq_one_letter_code
_entity_poly.pdbx_strand_id
1 'polypeptide(L)'
;MNEKLEKLNQKIEKTEARLRRAQHKEKMLEYQIKTLNRKERTHRLCTRGAMLESHLPHPESVTDEQVNTILKVLFHRDDTKRLVAQVLTENRKEDTE
;
A
#
# COMPACT_ATOMS: atom_id res chain seq x y z
N MET A 1 13.86 -14.31 -53.81
CA MET A 1 13.96 -15.10 -52.56
C MET A 1 14.51 -14.28 -51.40
N ASN A 2 15.61 -13.56 -51.59
CA ASN A 2 16.24 -12.78 -50.50
C ASN A 2 15.37 -11.66 -49.99
N GLU A 3 14.60 -11.03 -50.87
CA GLU A 3 13.73 -9.92 -50.46
C GLU A 3 12.62 -10.31 -49.49
N LYS A 4 12.04 -11.51 -49.66
CA LYS A 4 11.02 -12.02 -48.75
C LYS A 4 11.56 -12.32 -47.38
N LEU A 5 12.76 -12.89 -47.32
CA LEU A 5 13.46 -13.17 -46.06
C LEU A 5 13.83 -11.88 -45.32
N GLU A 6 14.32 -10.88 -46.04
CA GLU A 6 14.65 -9.59 -45.48
C GLU A 6 13.42 -8.89 -44.89
N LYS A 7 12.29 -8.93 -45.60
CA LYS A 7 11.03 -8.36 -45.11
C LYS A 7 10.52 -9.08 -43.86
N LEU A 8 10.63 -10.40 -43.83
CA LEU A 8 10.27 -11.21 -42.67
C LEU A 8 11.16 -10.88 -41.47
N ASN A 9 12.46 -10.78 -41.69
CA ASN A 9 13.42 -10.42 -40.64
C ASN A 9 13.13 -9.03 -40.06
N GLN A 10 12.80 -8.05 -40.95
CA GLN A 10 12.42 -6.70 -40.52
C GLN A 10 11.15 -6.73 -39.67
N LYS A 11 10.16 -7.55 -40.05
CA LYS A 11 8.92 -7.70 -39.27
C LYS A 11 9.19 -8.29 -37.90
N ILE A 12 10.05 -9.32 -37.84
CA ILE A 12 10.44 -9.98 -36.61
C ILE A 12 11.14 -8.97 -35.68
N GLU A 13 12.09 -8.21 -36.20
CA GLU A 13 12.81 -7.18 -35.44
C GLU A 13 11.89 -6.13 -34.87
N LYS A 14 10.94 -5.65 -35.68
CA LYS A 14 9.95 -4.66 -35.22
C LYS A 14 9.04 -5.21 -34.14
N THR A 15 8.62 -6.47 -34.28
CA THR A 15 7.77 -7.14 -33.29
C THR A 15 8.52 -7.36 -31.99
N GLU A 16 9.78 -7.78 -32.07
CA GLU A 16 10.64 -7.95 -30.89
C GLU A 16 10.88 -6.62 -30.16
N ALA A 17 11.10 -5.55 -30.93
CA ALA A 17 11.26 -4.21 -30.36
C ALA A 17 9.99 -3.74 -29.65
N ARG A 18 8.83 -3.98 -30.23
CA ARG A 18 7.53 -3.66 -29.61
C ARG A 18 7.34 -4.45 -28.33
N LEU A 19 7.69 -5.74 -28.35
CA LEU A 19 7.56 -6.59 -27.17
C LEU A 19 8.44 -6.09 -26.03
N ARG A 20 9.70 -5.76 -26.33
CA ARG A 20 10.62 -5.22 -25.33
C ARG A 20 10.11 -3.92 -24.73
N ARG A 21 9.55 -3.02 -25.54
CA ARG A 21 8.96 -1.76 -25.06
C ARG A 21 7.74 -2.03 -24.18
N ALA A 22 6.90 -2.97 -24.56
CA ALA A 22 5.71 -3.34 -23.78
C ALA A 22 6.11 -3.93 -22.42
N GLN A 23 7.11 -4.82 -22.41
CA GLN A 23 7.64 -5.39 -21.17
C GLN A 23 8.25 -4.33 -20.26
N HIS A 24 8.97 -3.39 -20.86
CA HIS A 24 9.56 -2.28 -20.10
C HIS A 24 8.49 -1.39 -19.48
N LYS A 25 7.44 -1.05 -20.24
CA LYS A 25 6.30 -0.29 -19.74
C LYS A 25 5.60 -1.01 -18.59
N GLU A 26 5.40 -2.31 -18.74
CA GLU A 26 4.78 -3.14 -17.71
C GLU A 26 5.57 -3.09 -16.40
N LYS A 27 6.89 -3.25 -16.49
CA LYS A 27 7.77 -3.17 -15.32
C LYS A 27 7.73 -1.80 -14.66
N MET A 28 7.70 -0.73 -15.47
CA MET A 28 7.60 0.63 -14.94
C MET A 28 6.28 0.86 -14.22
N LEU A 29 5.17 0.37 -14.80
CA LEU A 29 3.85 0.47 -14.18
C LEU A 29 3.78 -0.30 -12.86
N GLU A 30 4.35 -1.52 -12.83
CA GLU A 30 4.44 -2.30 -11.60
C GLU A 30 5.21 -1.56 -10.51
N TYR A 31 6.33 -0.96 -10.89
CA TYR A 31 7.14 -0.15 -9.96
C TYR A 31 6.36 1.05 -9.44
N GLN A 32 5.64 1.76 -10.33
CA GLN A 32 4.82 2.90 -9.94
C GLN A 32 3.71 2.49 -8.97
N ILE A 33 3.04 1.36 -9.22
CA ILE A 33 1.99 0.83 -8.34
C ILE A 33 2.56 0.52 -6.97
N LYS A 34 3.71 -0.16 -6.90
CA LYS A 34 4.38 -0.46 -5.63
C LYS A 34 4.75 0.81 -4.88
N THR A 35 5.25 1.81 -5.59
CA THR A 35 5.64 3.09 -4.99
C THR A 35 4.41 3.83 -4.43
N LEU A 36 3.31 3.87 -5.17
CA LEU A 36 2.06 4.47 -4.73
C LEU A 36 1.50 3.75 -3.49
N ASN A 37 1.53 2.42 -3.50
CA ASN A 37 1.06 1.63 -2.36
C ASN A 37 1.90 1.90 -1.11
N ARG A 38 3.21 2.03 -1.26
CA ARG A 38 4.11 2.41 -0.15
C ARG A 38 3.79 3.80 0.38
N LYS A 39 3.56 4.76 -0.50
CA LYS A 39 3.22 6.14 -0.13
C LYS A 39 1.89 6.20 0.61
N GLU A 40 0.87 5.50 0.13
CA GLU A 40 -0.43 5.40 0.78
C GLU A 40 -0.31 4.80 2.17
N ARG A 41 0.45 3.72 2.28
CA ARG A 41 0.69 3.07 3.57
C ARG A 41 1.43 4.00 4.54
N THR A 42 2.48 4.65 4.07
CA THR A 42 3.25 5.58 4.89
C THR A 42 2.38 6.73 5.36
N HIS A 43 1.59 7.31 4.46
CA HIS A 43 0.66 8.39 4.80
C HIS A 43 -0.35 7.93 5.85
N ARG A 44 -0.94 6.76 5.67
CA ARG A 44 -1.88 6.18 6.63
C ARG A 44 -1.26 5.96 8.00
N LEU A 45 -0.06 5.38 8.03
CA LEU A 45 0.64 5.12 9.29
C LEU A 45 1.05 6.41 9.99
N CYS A 46 1.52 7.41 9.25
CA CYS A 46 1.85 8.72 9.82
C CYS A 46 0.61 9.42 10.39
N THR A 47 -0.49 9.40 9.65
CA THR A 47 -1.75 10.00 10.08
C THR A 47 -2.27 9.33 11.35
N ARG A 48 -2.31 8.01 11.36
CA ARG A 48 -2.78 7.23 12.51
C ARG A 48 -1.84 7.34 13.71
N GLY A 49 -0.53 7.40 13.44
CA GLY A 49 0.47 7.65 14.46
C GLY A 49 0.29 9.01 15.13
N ALA A 50 0.01 10.04 14.33
CA ALA A 50 -0.28 11.37 14.86
C ALA A 50 -1.55 11.38 15.72
N MET A 51 -2.60 10.67 15.28
CA MET A 51 -3.83 10.52 16.06
C MET A 51 -3.56 9.83 17.40
N LEU A 52 -2.77 8.77 17.39
CA LEU A 52 -2.39 8.05 18.59
C LEU A 52 -1.62 8.95 19.55
N GLU A 53 -0.61 9.65 19.03
CA GLU A 53 0.22 10.56 19.84
C GLU A 53 -0.58 11.70 20.46
N SER A 54 -1.65 12.15 19.80
CA SER A 54 -2.51 13.22 20.33
C SER A 54 -3.19 12.83 21.65
N HIS A 55 -3.31 11.54 21.92
CA HIS A 55 -3.88 11.01 23.15
C HIS A 55 -2.85 10.77 24.26
N LEU A 56 -1.57 10.88 23.93
CA LEU A 56 -0.49 10.66 24.90
C LEU A 56 -0.04 11.97 25.52
N PRO A 57 0.16 12.03 26.84
CA PRO A 57 0.80 13.20 27.46
C PRO A 57 2.30 13.16 27.13
N HIS A 58 2.82 14.25 26.60
CA HIS A 58 4.23 14.39 26.23
C HIS A 58 4.73 13.26 25.31
N PRO A 59 4.16 13.14 24.07
CA PRO A 59 4.48 12.03 23.18
C PRO A 59 5.97 11.95 22.80
N GLU A 60 6.67 13.07 22.80
CA GLU A 60 8.10 13.13 22.49
C GLU A 60 8.98 12.42 23.52
N SER A 61 8.49 12.24 24.75
CA SER A 61 9.24 11.54 25.81
C SER A 61 8.83 10.09 25.99
N VAL A 62 7.83 9.61 25.25
CA VAL A 62 7.35 8.23 25.32
C VAL A 62 8.21 7.36 24.38
N THR A 63 8.70 6.21 24.87
CA THR A 63 9.48 5.30 24.05
C THR A 63 8.59 4.39 23.21
N ASP A 64 9.16 3.83 22.14
CA ASP A 64 8.44 2.88 21.29
C ASP A 64 7.98 1.65 22.07
N GLU A 65 8.79 1.19 23.03
CA GLU A 65 8.46 0.06 23.88
C GLU A 65 7.25 0.35 24.76
N GLN A 66 7.19 1.57 25.30
CA GLN A 66 6.05 2.01 26.10
C GLN A 66 4.77 2.06 25.27
N VAL A 67 4.84 2.62 24.05
CA VAL A 67 3.69 2.65 23.12
C VAL A 67 3.23 1.22 22.82
N ASN A 68 4.16 0.33 22.52
CA ASN A 68 3.83 -1.06 22.20
C ASN A 68 3.16 -1.76 23.38
N THR A 69 3.64 -1.54 24.59
CA THR A 69 3.06 -2.10 25.82
C THR A 69 1.63 -1.58 26.02
N ILE A 70 1.43 -0.28 25.88
CA ILE A 70 0.10 0.33 26.02
C ILE A 70 -0.87 -0.30 25.00
N LEU A 71 -0.47 -0.40 23.73
CA LEU A 71 -1.30 -0.96 22.68
C LEU A 71 -1.65 -2.43 22.93
N LYS A 72 -0.68 -3.21 23.36
CA LYS A 72 -0.90 -4.63 23.67
C LYS A 72 -1.91 -4.81 24.80
N VAL A 73 -1.74 -4.04 25.88
CA VAL A 73 -2.64 -4.12 27.05
C VAL A 73 -4.05 -3.66 26.65
N LEU A 74 -4.18 -2.54 25.95
CA LEU A 74 -5.47 -2.00 25.55
C LEU A 74 -6.22 -2.93 24.61
N PHE A 75 -5.56 -3.48 23.59
CA PHE A 75 -6.21 -4.32 22.58
C PHE A 75 -6.46 -5.75 23.02
N HIS A 76 -5.90 -6.17 24.16
CA HIS A 76 -6.21 -7.46 24.77
C HIS A 76 -7.44 -7.44 25.67
N ARG A 77 -7.91 -6.25 26.02
CA ARG A 77 -9.09 -6.11 26.86
C ARG A 77 -10.36 -6.44 26.05
N ASP A 78 -11.28 -7.15 26.67
CA ASP A 78 -12.53 -7.55 26.03
C ASP A 78 -13.41 -6.35 25.68
N ASP A 79 -13.44 -5.33 26.54
CA ASP A 79 -14.19 -4.10 26.29
C ASP A 79 -13.63 -3.32 25.08
N THR A 80 -12.31 -3.30 24.90
CA THR A 80 -11.65 -2.69 23.75
C THR A 80 -11.99 -3.44 22.47
N LYS A 81 -11.95 -4.78 22.50
CA LYS A 81 -12.31 -5.63 21.35
C LYS A 81 -13.74 -5.40 20.91
N ARG A 82 -14.65 -5.27 21.86
CA ARG A 82 -16.07 -4.97 21.57
C ARG A 82 -16.24 -3.59 20.99
N LEU A 83 -15.52 -2.59 21.52
CA LEU A 83 -15.56 -1.23 21.00
C LEU A 83 -15.08 -1.17 19.57
N VAL A 84 -13.95 -1.81 19.26
CA VAL A 84 -13.39 -1.86 17.91
C VAL A 84 -14.36 -2.52 16.94
N ALA A 85 -14.94 -3.66 17.32
CA ALA A 85 -15.92 -4.37 16.52
C ALA A 85 -17.16 -3.51 16.26
N GLN A 86 -17.63 -2.79 17.26
CA GLN A 86 -18.80 -1.91 17.16
C GLN A 86 -18.54 -0.75 16.19
N VAL A 87 -17.40 -0.06 16.33
CA VAL A 87 -17.04 1.06 15.48
C VAL A 87 -16.91 0.63 14.02
N LEU A 88 -16.25 -0.50 13.78
CA LEU A 88 -16.08 -1.04 12.43
C LEU A 88 -17.42 -1.46 11.81
N THR A 89 -18.32 -1.99 12.60
CA THR A 89 -19.66 -2.39 12.14
C THR A 89 -20.51 -1.15 11.80
N GLU A 90 -20.48 -0.12 12.62
CA GLU A 90 -21.20 1.14 12.39
C GLU A 90 -20.75 1.80 11.09
N ASN A 91 -19.45 1.87 10.86
CA ASN A 91 -18.89 2.43 9.63
C ASN A 91 -19.33 1.65 8.39
N ARG A 92 -19.46 0.32 8.49
CA ARG A 92 -19.98 -0.51 7.40
C ARG A 92 -21.45 -0.22 7.09
N LYS A 93 -22.26 0.05 8.11
CA LYS A 93 -23.67 0.40 7.91
C LYS A 93 -23.82 1.74 7.21
N GLU A 94 -22.97 2.71 7.52
CA GLU A 94 -22.98 4.01 6.87
C GLU A 94 -22.57 3.89 5.40
N ASP A 95 -21.59 3.05 5.10
CA ASP A 95 -21.10 2.82 3.73
C ASP A 95 -22.12 2.08 2.85
N THR A 96 -23.05 1.33 3.42
CA THR A 96 -24.07 0.56 2.68
C THR A 96 -25.38 1.34 2.46
N GLU A 97 -25.55 2.48 3.05
CA GLU A 97 -26.67 3.37 2.82
C GLU A 97 -26.38 4.40 1.74
#